data_72e307467aa36dda46c9d8427a643195
#
_entry.id   72e307467aa36dda46c9d8427a643195
#
_cell.length_a   1.000
_cell.length_b   1.000
_cell.length_c   1.000
_cell.angle_alpha   90.00
_cell.angle_beta   90.00
_cell.angle_gamma   90.00
#
_symmetry.space_group_name_H-M   'P 1'
#
loop_
_entity.id
_entity.type
_entity.pdbx_description
1 polymer ?
#
loop_
_entity_poly.entity_id
_entity_poly.type
_entity_poly.pdbx_seq_one_letter_code
_entity_poly.pdbx_strand_id
1 'polypeptide(L)'
;MQRIQESANLALVGKDSMVGKGTVVGSRLGKRADRARFWPAVLISMIVVPMIIVLGFYAIAPAQSVGPSPVDLGTAANYVILTKAGMTATGATHIWGDIGTSPAAASDITGFDLIYTPGATYSTSALVTGSVYASDYGTPTPSDLSTAVLDMEAAYDSAAGLPSPDFVDVGSAGDIAGMTLTPGLYKWTTGVQVSTGSVTISGAASDVWIFQITGDLTLASGTQVILSGAQPSNIFWQVSGQVTLETTSVMKGIILCKTAIVMNNGATLEGSALAQTAVTMDANYVYTPGTVIPEFSQVLIPLVGMVFVVAIVSKVRNQKK
;
A
#
# COMPACT_ATOMS: atom_id res chain seq x y z
N MET A 1 -7.66 -18.17 -56.07
CA MET A 1 -8.79 -19.05 -56.45
C MET A 1 -9.84 -18.84 -55.39
N GLN A 2 -10.75 -18.08 -55.76
CA GLN A 2 -12.18 -18.31 -56.07
C GLN A 2 -13.00 -18.35 -54.79
N ARG A 3 -13.74 -17.30 -54.54
CA ARG A 3 -15.12 -16.99 -55.04
C ARG A 3 -16.16 -17.77 -54.24
N ILE A 4 -17.29 -17.34 -53.81
CA ILE A 4 -18.30 -16.36 -54.28
C ILE A 4 -19.40 -16.49 -53.19
N GLN A 5 -19.94 -15.41 -52.59
CA GLN A 5 -21.18 -14.74 -53.02
C GLN A 5 -22.42 -15.68 -53.00
N GLU A 6 -23.50 -15.34 -52.54
CA GLU A 6 -24.63 -14.42 -52.82
C GLU A 6 -25.85 -15.00 -52.13
N SER A 7 -26.89 -14.47 -51.77
CA SER A 7 -27.80 -13.40 -52.09
C SER A 7 -29.08 -13.71 -51.32
N ALA A 8 -29.71 -12.83 -50.72
CA ALA A 8 -30.69 -11.83 -51.17
C ALA A 8 -32.09 -12.34 -51.50
N ASN A 9 -33.04 -11.54 -51.06
CA ASN A 9 -34.39 -11.27 -51.61
C ASN A 9 -35.55 -12.17 -51.10
N LEU A 10 -36.71 -11.72 -50.98
CA LEU A 10 -37.50 -10.58 -51.39
C LEU A 10 -38.94 -10.76 -50.87
N ALA A 11 -39.52 -9.74 -50.40
CA ALA A 11 -40.78 -9.11 -50.79
C ALA A 11 -42.10 -9.85 -50.47
N LEU A 12 -43.05 -9.21 -50.05
CA LEU A 12 -43.95 -8.12 -50.43
C LEU A 12 -45.44 -8.56 -50.34
N VAL A 13 -46.27 -7.66 -49.81
CA VAL A 13 -47.59 -7.27 -50.32
C VAL A 13 -48.89 -7.98 -49.80
N GLY A 14 -49.83 -7.08 -49.44
CA GLY A 14 -51.29 -7.20 -49.51
C GLY A 14 -51.97 -6.67 -48.23
N LYS A 15 -52.39 -5.41 -48.17
CA LYS A 15 -53.58 -4.67 -48.66
C LYS A 15 -54.88 -5.45 -48.47
N ASP A 16 -55.78 -4.95 -47.71
CA ASP A 16 -57.02 -4.20 -47.99
C ASP A 16 -57.97 -4.33 -46.77
N SER A 17 -58.43 -3.22 -46.22
CA SER A 17 -59.60 -2.41 -46.51
C SER A 17 -60.97 -3.07 -46.19
N MET A 18 -61.73 -2.50 -45.25
CA MET A 18 -63.07 -1.95 -45.37
C MET A 18 -63.74 -1.76 -43.98
N VAL A 19 -64.05 -0.57 -43.60
CA VAL A 19 -65.28 0.18 -43.54
C VAL A 19 -66.53 -0.60 -42.98
N GLY A 20 -67.08 -0.05 -41.91
CA GLY A 20 -68.41 -0.39 -41.38
C GLY A 20 -68.84 0.64 -40.33
N LYS A 21 -69.74 1.56 -40.75
CA LYS A 21 -70.46 2.56 -39.94
C LYS A 21 -71.45 1.92 -38.97
N GLY A 22 -71.66 2.58 -37.84
CA GLY A 22 -72.79 2.32 -36.97
C GLY A 22 -72.90 3.29 -35.79
N THR A 23 -73.67 4.34 -35.99
CA THR A 23 -74.11 5.32 -35.00
C THR A 23 -75.16 4.68 -34.05
N VAL A 24 -75.22 5.06 -32.76
CA VAL A 24 -76.37 5.58 -32.03
C VAL A 24 -76.07 5.91 -30.59
N VAL A 25 -76.24 7.11 -30.23
CA VAL A 25 -76.76 7.91 -29.10
C VAL A 25 -77.28 7.09 -27.86
N GLY A 26 -76.89 7.53 -26.72
CA GLY A 26 -77.56 7.19 -25.43
C GLY A 26 -76.88 7.87 -24.20
N SER A 27 -77.36 9.02 -23.87
CA SER A 27 -77.04 9.78 -22.65
C SER A 27 -77.39 9.02 -21.35
N ARG A 28 -76.55 9.06 -20.34
CA ARG A 28 -76.99 9.35 -18.95
C ARG A 28 -75.81 9.72 -18.04
N LEU A 29 -75.99 10.83 -17.35
CA LEU A 29 -75.18 11.30 -16.22
C LEU A 29 -75.10 10.27 -15.10
N GLY A 30 -73.99 10.15 -14.48
CA GLY A 30 -73.84 9.41 -13.23
C GLY A 30 -72.47 9.53 -12.55
N LYS A 31 -72.33 10.55 -11.71
CA LYS A 31 -71.42 10.61 -10.55
C LYS A 31 -69.93 10.42 -10.77
N ARG A 32 -69.16 11.50 -10.78
CA ARG A 32 -67.77 11.60 -10.42
C ARG A 32 -67.51 10.89 -9.10
N ALA A 33 -66.64 9.88 -9.10
CA ALA A 33 -65.96 9.43 -7.91
C ALA A 33 -64.46 9.71 -8.12
N ASP A 34 -63.92 10.59 -7.29
CA ASP A 34 -62.51 10.92 -7.19
C ASP A 34 -61.69 9.66 -6.87
N ARG A 35 -61.05 9.09 -7.88
CA ARG A 35 -60.04 8.02 -7.74
C ARG A 35 -58.85 8.21 -8.66
N ALA A 36 -58.25 9.39 -8.67
CA ALA A 36 -57.10 9.65 -9.50
C ALA A 36 -56.04 10.48 -8.75
N ARG A 37 -55.62 10.05 -7.56
CA ARG A 37 -54.50 10.71 -6.87
C ARG A 37 -53.47 9.81 -6.18
N PHE A 38 -53.58 8.48 -6.28
CA PHE A 38 -52.64 7.56 -5.57
C PHE A 38 -51.72 6.73 -6.44
N TRP A 39 -51.79 6.77 -7.76
CA TRP A 39 -51.03 5.88 -8.62
C TRP A 39 -49.62 6.35 -9.08
N PRO A 40 -49.30 7.65 -9.18
CA PRO A 40 -47.95 8.01 -9.60
C PRO A 40 -46.85 7.73 -8.57
N ALA A 41 -47.20 7.80 -7.27
CA ALA A 41 -46.21 7.58 -6.21
C ALA A 41 -45.80 6.10 -6.04
N VAL A 42 -46.74 5.16 -6.24
CA VAL A 42 -46.51 3.73 -6.12
C VAL A 42 -45.74 3.19 -7.32
N LEU A 43 -45.99 3.69 -8.53
CA LEU A 43 -45.26 3.31 -9.73
C LEU A 43 -43.81 3.81 -9.72
N ILE A 44 -43.55 5.02 -9.23
CA ILE A 44 -42.21 5.57 -9.06
C ILE A 44 -41.43 4.77 -8.01
N SER A 45 -42.08 4.38 -6.90
CA SER A 45 -41.44 3.55 -5.87
C SER A 45 -41.09 2.15 -6.38
N MET A 46 -41.92 1.55 -7.24
CA MET A 46 -41.66 0.20 -7.79
C MET A 46 -40.54 0.15 -8.85
N ILE A 47 -40.24 1.28 -9.49
CA ILE A 47 -39.19 1.35 -10.52
C ILE A 47 -37.86 1.88 -9.94
N VAL A 48 -37.91 2.87 -9.05
CA VAL A 48 -36.71 3.50 -8.50
C VAL A 48 -36.01 2.62 -7.46
N VAL A 49 -36.74 1.89 -6.62
CA VAL A 49 -36.15 1.00 -5.61
C VAL A 49 -35.39 -0.19 -6.21
N PRO A 50 -35.89 -0.95 -7.20
CA PRO A 50 -35.11 -1.99 -7.84
C PRO A 50 -33.94 -1.43 -8.68
N MET A 51 -34.07 -0.22 -9.27
CA MET A 51 -32.99 0.43 -10.00
C MET A 51 -31.85 0.85 -9.07
N ILE A 52 -32.12 1.32 -7.86
CA ILE A 52 -31.11 1.62 -6.84
C ILE A 52 -30.44 0.34 -6.33
N ILE A 53 -31.20 -0.75 -6.17
CA ILE A 53 -30.65 -2.06 -5.78
C ILE A 53 -29.75 -2.63 -6.88
N VAL A 54 -30.10 -2.49 -8.16
CA VAL A 54 -29.26 -2.93 -9.27
C VAL A 54 -28.01 -2.09 -9.41
N LEU A 55 -28.06 -0.78 -9.14
CA LEU A 55 -26.87 0.09 -9.11
C LEU A 55 -25.97 -0.15 -7.89
N GLY A 56 -26.52 -0.67 -6.79
CA GLY A 56 -25.74 -1.03 -5.58
C GLY A 56 -24.94 -2.33 -5.69
N PHE A 57 -25.18 -3.16 -6.73
CA PHE A 57 -24.47 -4.41 -6.97
C PHE A 57 -23.45 -4.35 -8.13
N TYR A 58 -23.06 -3.18 -8.60
CA TYR A 58 -21.78 -3.09 -9.30
C TYR A 58 -20.70 -3.36 -8.26
N ALA A 59 -20.36 -4.64 -8.11
CA ALA A 59 -19.12 -5.01 -7.44
C ALA A 59 -18.02 -4.24 -8.16
N ILE A 60 -17.40 -3.30 -7.45
CA ILE A 60 -16.15 -2.69 -7.90
C ILE A 60 -15.21 -3.88 -8.01
N ALA A 61 -14.96 -4.37 -9.22
CA ALA A 61 -13.95 -5.38 -9.44
C ALA A 61 -12.66 -4.82 -8.82
N PRO A 62 -11.95 -5.60 -7.99
CA PRO A 62 -10.68 -5.15 -7.46
C PRO A 62 -9.83 -4.69 -8.65
N ALA A 63 -9.26 -3.51 -8.56
CA ALA A 63 -8.35 -3.02 -9.58
C ALA A 63 -7.26 -4.09 -9.74
N GLN A 64 -7.07 -4.59 -10.96
CA GLN A 64 -5.98 -5.52 -11.23
C GLN A 64 -4.67 -4.78 -11.02
N SER A 65 -3.75 -5.41 -10.26
CA SER A 65 -2.41 -4.86 -10.08
C SER A 65 -1.69 -4.78 -11.42
N VAL A 66 -1.00 -3.68 -11.64
CA VAL A 66 -0.08 -3.52 -12.77
C VAL A 66 1.35 -3.73 -12.25
N GLY A 67 2.22 -4.29 -13.10
CA GLY A 67 3.58 -4.65 -12.74
C GLY A 67 3.76 -6.15 -12.40
N PRO A 68 4.93 -6.54 -11.90
CA PRO A 68 5.23 -7.92 -11.52
C PRO A 68 4.40 -8.37 -10.31
N SER A 69 4.42 -9.67 -10.02
CA SER A 69 3.88 -10.17 -8.75
C SER A 69 4.72 -9.64 -7.58
N PRO A 70 4.09 -9.34 -6.43
CA PRO A 70 4.84 -8.96 -5.22
C PRO A 70 5.87 -10.03 -4.85
N VAL A 71 6.97 -9.60 -4.24
CA VAL A 71 7.98 -10.52 -3.70
C VAL A 71 7.43 -11.14 -2.43
N ASP A 72 7.46 -12.47 -2.35
CA ASP A 72 7.12 -13.18 -1.12
C ASP A 72 8.27 -13.07 -0.12
N LEU A 73 8.00 -12.47 1.03
CA LEU A 73 8.97 -12.29 2.10
C LEU A 73 8.95 -13.43 3.13
N GLY A 74 7.99 -14.36 3.02
CA GLY A 74 7.81 -15.40 4.03
C GLY A 74 7.73 -14.83 5.45
N THR A 75 8.42 -15.46 6.39
CA THR A 75 8.46 -15.02 7.79
C THR A 75 9.33 -13.77 8.03
N ALA A 76 10.18 -13.37 7.06
CA ALA A 76 10.90 -12.10 7.13
C ALA A 76 9.97 -10.88 7.15
N ALA A 77 8.74 -11.02 6.63
CA ALA A 77 7.71 -9.98 6.68
C ALA A 77 7.30 -9.57 8.10
N ASN A 78 7.58 -10.39 9.10
CA ASN A 78 7.28 -10.09 10.51
C ASN A 78 8.22 -9.05 11.11
N TYR A 79 9.31 -8.72 10.44
CA TYR A 79 10.33 -7.81 10.95
C TYR A 79 10.38 -6.51 10.15
N VAL A 80 10.45 -5.41 10.87
CA VAL A 80 10.73 -4.10 10.25
C VAL A 80 12.23 -3.92 10.00
N ILE A 81 13.07 -4.54 10.82
CA ILE A 81 14.52 -4.68 10.59
C ILE A 81 14.93 -6.13 10.83
N LEU A 82 15.55 -6.75 9.84
CA LEU A 82 16.14 -8.09 9.98
C LEU A 82 17.56 -8.07 9.42
N THR A 83 18.51 -8.57 10.22
CA THR A 83 19.94 -8.54 9.86
C THR A 83 20.63 -9.87 10.13
N LYS A 84 21.79 -10.10 9.48
CA LYS A 84 22.63 -11.27 9.77
C LYS A 84 23.83 -10.97 10.66
N ALA A 85 24.32 -9.73 10.65
CA ALA A 85 25.54 -9.36 11.37
C ALA A 85 25.30 -8.36 12.52
N GLY A 86 24.04 -8.09 12.83
CA GLY A 86 23.68 -7.18 13.92
C GLY A 86 23.24 -5.81 13.48
N MET A 87 22.92 -4.97 14.44
CA MET A 87 22.45 -3.61 14.19
C MET A 87 22.97 -2.63 15.28
N THR A 88 23.13 -1.39 14.86
CA THR A 88 23.59 -0.31 15.76
C THR A 88 22.64 0.87 15.67
N ALA A 89 22.23 1.41 16.81
CA ALA A 89 21.49 2.65 16.90
C ALA A 89 22.27 3.69 17.70
N THR A 90 22.26 4.92 17.21
CA THR A 90 22.75 6.10 17.93
C THR A 90 21.67 7.18 17.89
N GLY A 91 21.82 8.18 18.77
CA GLY A 91 20.86 9.28 18.83
C GLY A 91 19.43 8.85 19.20
N ALA A 92 18.46 9.69 18.90
CA ALA A 92 17.05 9.46 19.20
C ALA A 92 16.38 8.63 18.09
N THR A 93 16.81 7.37 17.92
CA THR A 93 16.20 6.42 16.98
C THR A 93 14.89 5.89 17.53
N HIS A 94 13.86 5.77 16.69
CA HIS A 94 12.57 5.16 17.02
C HIS A 94 12.14 4.17 15.94
N ILE A 95 11.81 2.93 16.36
CA ILE A 95 11.42 1.84 15.49
C ILE A 95 10.04 1.33 15.92
N TRP A 96 9.10 1.25 14.98
CA TRP A 96 7.78 0.67 15.20
C TRP A 96 7.67 -0.66 14.47
N GLY A 97 7.71 -1.74 15.23
CA GLY A 97 7.66 -3.13 14.77
C GLY A 97 8.79 -3.96 15.38
N ASP A 98 8.75 -5.24 15.07
CA ASP A 98 9.73 -6.20 15.57
C ASP A 98 11.05 -6.09 14.82
N ILE A 99 12.15 -6.31 15.52
CA ILE A 99 13.49 -6.33 14.93
C ILE A 99 14.21 -7.63 15.29
N GLY A 100 15.07 -8.12 14.40
CA GLY A 100 15.76 -9.39 14.64
C GLY A 100 17.15 -9.48 14.02
N THR A 101 18.01 -10.30 14.64
CA THR A 101 19.32 -10.64 14.09
C THR A 101 19.63 -12.13 14.25
N SER A 102 20.14 -12.75 13.19
CA SER A 102 20.62 -14.13 13.18
C SER A 102 21.54 -14.36 11.97
N PRO A 103 22.70 -15.02 12.09
CA PRO A 103 23.20 -15.75 13.28
C PRO A 103 23.85 -14.88 14.35
N ALA A 104 23.95 -13.56 14.18
CA ALA A 104 24.51 -12.67 15.19
C ALA A 104 23.72 -12.72 16.51
N ALA A 105 24.41 -12.54 17.62
CA ALA A 105 23.85 -12.60 18.97
C ALA A 105 23.31 -11.24 19.44
N ALA A 106 22.66 -11.20 20.60
CA ALA A 106 22.17 -9.97 21.20
C ALA A 106 23.29 -8.94 21.46
N SER A 107 24.52 -9.39 21.67
CA SER A 107 25.70 -8.52 21.81
C SER A 107 26.02 -7.68 20.58
N ASP A 108 25.54 -8.10 19.41
CA ASP A 108 25.71 -7.40 18.15
C ASP A 108 24.57 -6.38 17.87
N ILE A 109 23.62 -6.29 18.79
CA ILE A 109 22.56 -5.26 18.82
C ILE A 109 23.02 -4.15 19.78
N THR A 110 23.62 -3.10 19.26
CA THR A 110 24.29 -2.07 20.06
C THR A 110 23.55 -0.75 20.05
N GLY A 111 23.57 -0.02 21.19
CA GLY A 111 22.92 1.28 21.34
C GLY A 111 21.40 1.21 21.58
N PHE A 112 20.86 0.03 21.84
CA PHE A 112 19.42 -0.17 22.10
C PHE A 112 19.05 -0.27 23.57
N ASP A 113 20.02 -0.35 24.48
CA ASP A 113 19.77 -0.52 25.92
C ASP A 113 18.78 -1.66 26.20
N LEU A 114 19.11 -2.86 25.73
CA LEU A 114 18.23 -4.02 25.76
C LEU A 114 17.88 -4.44 27.18
N ILE A 115 16.59 -4.59 27.46
CA ILE A 115 16.07 -5.16 28.70
C ILE A 115 15.72 -6.63 28.43
N TYR A 116 16.56 -7.54 28.89
CA TYR A 116 16.44 -8.97 28.69
C TYR A 116 16.29 -9.74 29.99
N THR A 117 15.33 -10.65 30.02
CA THR A 117 15.20 -11.63 31.12
C THR A 117 15.80 -12.95 30.65
N PRO A 118 16.78 -13.55 31.40
CA PRO A 118 17.42 -14.80 31.01
C PRO A 118 16.40 -15.91 30.68
N GLY A 119 16.54 -16.52 29.49
CA GLY A 119 15.64 -17.54 28.99
C GLY A 119 14.38 -17.01 28.28
N ALA A 120 14.18 -15.70 28.23
CA ALA A 120 13.10 -15.11 27.42
C ALA A 120 13.34 -15.29 25.93
N THR A 121 12.28 -15.27 25.15
CA THR A 121 12.33 -15.39 23.69
C THR A 121 12.62 -14.07 22.99
N TYR A 122 12.54 -12.95 23.68
CA TYR A 122 12.83 -11.60 23.15
C TYR A 122 13.33 -10.68 24.29
N SER A 123 13.89 -9.56 23.89
CA SER A 123 14.14 -8.41 24.77
C SER A 123 13.28 -7.21 24.33
N THR A 124 13.26 -6.18 25.16
CA THR A 124 12.62 -4.90 24.87
C THR A 124 13.64 -3.77 24.88
N SER A 125 13.31 -2.65 24.23
CA SER A 125 14.10 -1.43 24.22
C SER A 125 13.17 -0.23 24.22
N ALA A 126 13.57 0.88 24.81
CA ALA A 126 12.83 2.13 24.74
C ALA A 126 12.79 2.71 23.29
N LEU A 127 13.71 2.28 22.43
CA LEU A 127 13.78 2.71 21.03
C LEU A 127 12.86 1.89 20.10
N VAL A 128 12.28 0.78 20.58
CA VAL A 128 11.52 -0.18 19.76
C VAL A 128 10.12 -0.36 20.33
N THR A 129 9.11 0.01 19.55
CA THR A 129 7.72 -0.33 19.84
C THR A 129 7.40 -1.70 19.23
N GLY A 130 7.88 -2.74 19.86
CA GLY A 130 7.84 -4.12 19.39
C GLY A 130 8.83 -4.93 20.22
N SER A 131 9.18 -6.10 19.72
CA SER A 131 10.14 -7.00 20.36
C SER A 131 11.48 -7.01 19.63
N VAL A 132 12.54 -7.23 20.38
CA VAL A 132 13.89 -7.39 19.82
C VAL A 132 14.31 -8.85 19.98
N TYR A 133 14.63 -9.47 18.85
CA TYR A 133 14.97 -10.89 18.77
C TYR A 133 16.45 -11.09 18.41
N ALA A 134 17.10 -12.05 19.05
CA ALA A 134 18.47 -12.42 18.77
C ALA A 134 18.65 -13.94 18.76
N SER A 135 19.66 -14.43 18.04
CA SER A 135 19.89 -15.85 17.85
C SER A 135 20.25 -16.63 19.12
N ASP A 136 20.66 -15.94 20.17
CA ASP A 136 21.05 -16.52 21.47
C ASP A 136 19.94 -16.42 22.55
N TYR A 137 18.72 -16.06 22.18
CA TYR A 137 17.58 -16.00 23.09
C TYR A 137 16.92 -17.38 23.27
N GLY A 138 15.92 -17.45 24.16
CA GLY A 138 15.20 -18.69 24.46
C GLY A 138 14.47 -19.28 23.25
N THR A 139 14.31 -20.59 23.20
CA THR A 139 13.52 -21.27 22.15
C THR A 139 12.07 -20.81 22.19
N PRO A 140 11.41 -20.59 21.00
CA PRO A 140 11.83 -21.02 19.66
C PRO A 140 12.63 -19.98 18.87
N THR A 141 12.99 -18.82 19.42
CA THR A 141 13.57 -17.66 18.70
C THR A 141 14.75 -18.01 17.78
N PRO A 142 15.74 -18.83 18.15
CA PRO A 142 16.84 -19.15 17.24
C PRO A 142 16.40 -19.82 15.94
N SER A 143 15.42 -20.74 16.03
CA SER A 143 14.88 -21.42 14.85
C SER A 143 14.01 -20.51 13.98
N ASP A 144 13.20 -19.68 14.62
CA ASP A 144 12.29 -18.74 13.93
C ASP A 144 13.08 -17.67 13.17
N LEU A 145 14.12 -17.12 13.82
CA LEU A 145 15.04 -16.17 13.17
C LEU A 145 15.84 -16.81 12.04
N SER A 146 16.29 -18.06 12.20
CA SER A 146 16.98 -18.77 11.12
C SER A 146 16.08 -18.95 9.90
N THR A 147 14.80 -19.27 10.12
CA THR A 147 13.81 -19.36 9.05
C THR A 147 13.58 -18.00 8.40
N ALA A 148 13.40 -16.93 9.20
CA ALA A 148 13.19 -15.60 8.69
C ALA A 148 14.38 -15.07 7.84
N VAL A 149 15.60 -15.39 8.24
CA VAL A 149 16.80 -15.05 7.47
C VAL A 149 16.85 -15.81 6.14
N LEU A 150 16.49 -17.10 6.13
CA LEU A 150 16.40 -17.87 4.89
C LEU A 150 15.31 -17.32 3.96
N ASP A 151 14.18 -16.94 4.51
CA ASP A 151 13.08 -16.31 3.74
C ASP A 151 13.52 -14.94 3.17
N MET A 152 14.26 -14.14 3.95
CA MET A 152 14.86 -12.88 3.47
C MET A 152 15.83 -13.10 2.30
N GLU A 153 16.69 -14.12 2.39
CA GLU A 153 17.63 -14.47 1.33
C GLU A 153 16.88 -14.97 0.08
N ALA A 154 15.86 -15.81 0.24
CA ALA A 154 15.02 -16.29 -0.84
C ALA A 154 14.24 -15.16 -1.53
N ALA A 155 13.72 -14.21 -0.75
CA ALA A 155 13.05 -13.01 -1.26
C ALA A 155 14.02 -12.14 -2.09
N TYR A 156 15.24 -11.93 -1.59
CA TYR A 156 16.28 -11.22 -2.33
C TYR A 156 16.58 -11.92 -3.65
N ASP A 157 16.84 -13.23 -3.64
CA ASP A 157 17.19 -14.01 -4.83
C ASP A 157 16.04 -14.08 -5.82
N SER A 158 14.79 -14.19 -5.33
CA SER A 158 13.59 -14.13 -6.15
C SER A 158 13.48 -12.78 -6.88
N ALA A 159 13.64 -11.68 -6.16
CA ALA A 159 13.60 -10.34 -6.74
C ALA A 159 14.73 -10.12 -7.75
N ALA A 160 15.96 -10.54 -7.43
CA ALA A 160 17.14 -10.41 -8.30
C ALA A 160 17.05 -11.26 -9.57
N GLY A 161 16.36 -12.41 -9.49
CA GLY A 161 16.24 -13.39 -10.56
C GLY A 161 15.10 -13.14 -11.54
N LEU A 162 14.25 -12.15 -11.33
CA LEU A 162 13.14 -11.86 -12.25
C LEU A 162 13.66 -11.50 -13.64
N PRO A 163 13.20 -12.20 -14.68
CA PRO A 163 13.64 -11.95 -16.05
C PRO A 163 12.85 -10.80 -16.70
N SER A 164 13.36 -10.31 -17.83
CA SER A 164 12.66 -9.40 -18.73
C SER A 164 12.20 -8.11 -18.06
N PRO A 165 13.12 -7.28 -17.56
CA PRO A 165 12.76 -5.99 -16.96
C PRO A 165 12.05 -5.09 -17.97
N ASP A 166 11.03 -4.38 -17.50
CA ASP A 166 10.26 -3.42 -18.31
C ASP A 166 11.10 -2.17 -18.60
N PHE A 167 12.01 -1.83 -17.66
CA PHE A 167 12.84 -0.64 -17.73
C PHE A 167 14.30 -0.98 -17.39
N VAL A 168 15.24 -0.55 -18.21
CA VAL A 168 16.66 -0.82 -17.99
C VAL A 168 17.45 0.48 -17.97
N ASP A 169 18.30 0.65 -16.96
CA ASP A 169 19.24 1.78 -16.78
C ASP A 169 18.58 3.17 -17.00
N VAL A 170 17.34 3.33 -16.50
CA VAL A 170 16.64 4.62 -16.57
C VAL A 170 17.31 5.66 -15.68
N GLY A 171 17.20 6.92 -16.06
CA GLY A 171 17.90 8.03 -15.42
C GLY A 171 19.32 8.22 -15.97
N SER A 172 19.87 9.40 -15.76
CA SER A 172 21.24 9.70 -16.21
C SER A 172 22.26 9.12 -15.23
N ALA A 173 23.04 8.12 -15.66
CA ALA A 173 24.00 7.41 -14.81
C ALA A 173 23.37 6.83 -13.51
N GLY A 174 22.14 6.35 -13.60
CA GLY A 174 21.41 5.82 -12.45
C GLY A 174 20.79 6.87 -11.53
N ASP A 175 20.85 8.16 -11.87
CA ASP A 175 20.16 9.20 -11.11
C ASP A 175 18.69 9.30 -11.53
N ILE A 176 17.81 8.97 -10.58
CA ILE A 176 16.36 8.98 -10.78
C ILE A 176 15.67 10.21 -10.17
N ALA A 177 16.44 11.21 -9.76
CA ALA A 177 15.92 12.47 -9.23
C ALA A 177 14.97 13.15 -10.22
N GLY A 178 13.82 13.61 -9.74
CA GLY A 178 12.79 14.28 -10.54
C GLY A 178 11.96 13.35 -11.44
N MET A 179 12.25 12.04 -11.48
CA MET A 179 11.50 11.09 -12.28
C MET A 179 10.17 10.70 -11.63
N THR A 180 9.22 10.29 -12.47
CA THR A 180 8.01 9.57 -12.05
C THR A 180 8.08 8.15 -12.60
N LEU A 181 8.07 7.18 -11.69
CA LEU A 181 8.21 5.75 -12.00
C LEU A 181 6.83 5.07 -11.96
N THR A 182 6.43 4.49 -13.08
CA THR A 182 5.20 3.69 -13.22
C THR A 182 5.41 2.26 -12.74
N PRO A 183 4.35 1.47 -12.46
CA PRO A 183 4.48 0.08 -12.04
C PRO A 183 5.31 -0.75 -13.03
N GLY A 184 6.13 -1.66 -12.51
CA GLY A 184 6.96 -2.52 -13.36
C GLY A 184 8.22 -3.05 -12.69
N LEU A 185 8.96 -3.84 -13.45
CA LEU A 185 10.28 -4.35 -13.10
C LEU A 185 11.35 -3.45 -13.71
N TYR A 186 12.16 -2.86 -12.86
CA TYR A 186 13.29 -2.00 -13.24
C TYR A 186 14.60 -2.73 -12.98
N LYS A 187 15.59 -2.51 -13.85
CA LYS A 187 16.93 -3.05 -13.66
C LYS A 187 17.98 -2.00 -13.97
N TRP A 188 18.94 -1.86 -13.06
CA TRP A 188 20.16 -1.08 -13.27
C TRP A 188 21.38 -1.99 -13.20
N THR A 189 22.26 -1.82 -14.18
CA THR A 189 23.56 -2.52 -14.26
C THR A 189 24.63 -1.86 -13.41
N THR A 190 24.33 -0.71 -12.82
CA THR A 190 25.17 0.09 -11.92
C THR A 190 24.42 0.41 -10.62
N GLY A 191 24.92 1.38 -9.84
CA GLY A 191 24.20 1.94 -8.70
C GLY A 191 23.05 2.88 -9.12
N VAL A 192 22.19 3.18 -8.16
CA VAL A 192 21.08 4.13 -8.30
C VAL A 192 21.21 5.21 -7.23
N GLN A 193 20.88 6.44 -7.61
CA GLN A 193 20.83 7.55 -6.65
C GLN A 193 19.61 8.45 -6.88
N VAL A 194 19.20 9.11 -5.81
CA VAL A 194 18.35 10.29 -5.84
C VAL A 194 19.24 11.46 -5.39
N SER A 195 19.84 12.18 -6.34
CA SER A 195 20.88 13.17 -6.04
C SER A 195 20.33 14.46 -5.47
N THR A 196 19.09 14.83 -5.83
CA THR A 196 18.42 16.08 -5.39
C THR A 196 16.90 15.90 -5.39
N GLY A 197 16.21 16.65 -4.55
CA GLY A 197 14.75 16.72 -4.56
C GLY A 197 14.07 15.38 -4.26
N SER A 198 13.35 14.82 -5.22
CA SER A 198 12.56 13.59 -5.00
C SER A 198 12.45 12.74 -6.25
N VAL A 199 12.15 11.45 -6.04
CA VAL A 199 11.60 10.55 -7.07
C VAL A 199 10.14 10.26 -6.71
N THR A 200 9.24 10.22 -7.69
CA THR A 200 7.82 9.90 -7.48
C THR A 200 7.53 8.49 -8.00
N ILE A 201 6.93 7.65 -7.16
CA ILE A 201 6.39 6.34 -7.53
C ILE A 201 4.87 6.49 -7.66
N SER A 202 4.32 6.30 -8.87
CA SER A 202 2.94 6.64 -9.18
C SER A 202 2.17 5.48 -9.79
N GLY A 203 1.06 5.09 -9.16
CA GLY A 203 0.16 4.02 -9.60
C GLY A 203 -0.95 3.78 -8.60
N ALA A 204 -1.68 2.69 -8.75
CA ALA A 204 -2.71 2.27 -7.82
C ALA A 204 -2.13 1.60 -6.56
N ALA A 205 -2.94 1.48 -5.52
CA ALA A 205 -2.52 0.86 -4.26
C ALA A 205 -2.16 -0.63 -4.39
N SER A 206 -2.67 -1.32 -5.42
CA SER A 206 -2.37 -2.73 -5.70
C SER A 206 -1.21 -2.94 -6.66
N ASP A 207 -0.69 -1.87 -7.27
CA ASP A 207 0.39 -1.97 -8.25
C ASP A 207 1.73 -2.27 -7.57
N VAL A 208 2.65 -2.89 -8.33
CA VAL A 208 3.91 -3.40 -7.80
C VAL A 208 5.10 -2.81 -8.56
N TRP A 209 6.13 -2.45 -7.81
CA TRP A 209 7.43 -2.00 -8.30
C TRP A 209 8.52 -2.91 -7.74
N ILE A 210 9.37 -3.43 -8.61
CA ILE A 210 10.57 -4.16 -8.21
C ILE A 210 11.77 -3.50 -8.88
N PHE A 211 12.72 -3.06 -8.06
CA PHE A 211 13.93 -2.41 -8.48
C PHE A 211 15.12 -3.35 -8.27
N GLN A 212 15.71 -3.85 -9.37
CA GLN A 212 16.93 -4.65 -9.36
C GLN A 212 18.13 -3.73 -9.54
N ILE A 213 18.94 -3.55 -8.50
CA ILE A 213 20.07 -2.63 -8.48
C ILE A 213 21.35 -3.44 -8.26
N THR A 214 22.24 -3.50 -9.28
CA THR A 214 23.47 -4.27 -9.22
C THR A 214 24.55 -3.60 -8.36
N GLY A 215 24.54 -2.27 -8.25
CA GLY A 215 25.42 -1.49 -7.40
C GLY A 215 24.75 -1.02 -6.10
N ASP A 216 25.18 0.14 -5.63
CA ASP A 216 24.66 0.79 -4.41
C ASP A 216 23.39 1.57 -4.69
N LEU A 217 22.59 1.78 -3.64
CA LEU A 217 21.45 2.71 -3.65
C LEU A 217 21.73 3.86 -2.67
N THR A 218 21.73 5.09 -3.18
CA THR A 218 21.96 6.27 -2.34
C THR A 218 20.83 7.29 -2.46
N LEU A 219 20.23 7.65 -1.34
CA LEU A 219 19.37 8.82 -1.23
C LEU A 219 20.19 9.96 -0.63
N ALA A 220 20.43 11.02 -1.39
CA ALA A 220 21.18 12.18 -0.91
C ALA A 220 20.42 12.93 0.20
N SER A 221 21.12 13.76 0.94
CA SER A 221 20.53 14.50 2.09
C SER A 221 19.30 15.29 1.70
N GLY A 222 18.21 15.11 2.47
CA GLY A 222 16.94 15.79 2.27
C GLY A 222 16.13 15.32 1.06
N THR A 223 16.57 14.27 0.34
CA THR A 223 15.82 13.73 -0.80
C THR A 223 14.73 12.77 -0.34
N GLN A 224 13.73 12.55 -1.20
CA GLN A 224 12.54 11.79 -0.81
C GLN A 224 12.05 10.85 -1.92
N VAL A 225 11.57 9.68 -1.52
CA VAL A 225 10.68 8.85 -2.33
C VAL A 225 9.24 9.28 -2.03
N ILE A 226 8.55 9.83 -3.02
CA ILE A 226 7.16 10.28 -2.91
C ILE A 226 6.24 9.23 -3.53
N LEU A 227 5.15 8.89 -2.85
CA LEU A 227 4.13 7.97 -3.37
C LEU A 227 2.90 8.74 -3.85
N SER A 228 2.43 8.40 -5.04
CA SER A 228 1.18 8.91 -5.61
C SER A 228 0.27 7.72 -5.92
N GLY A 229 -0.56 7.34 -4.94
CA GLY A 229 -1.46 6.18 -4.99
C GLY A 229 -0.80 4.84 -4.65
N ALA A 230 0.50 4.68 -4.85
CA ALA A 230 1.28 3.48 -4.51
C ALA A 230 1.31 3.22 -2.99
N GLN A 231 1.53 1.96 -2.61
CA GLN A 231 1.71 1.55 -1.22
C GLN A 231 3.15 1.08 -0.98
N PRO A 232 3.80 1.46 0.14
CA PRO A 232 5.16 1.04 0.44
C PRO A 232 5.35 -0.48 0.49
N SER A 233 4.32 -1.23 0.89
CA SER A 233 4.32 -2.70 0.94
C SER A 233 4.46 -3.38 -0.43
N ASN A 234 4.23 -2.64 -1.52
CA ASN A 234 4.29 -3.14 -2.89
C ASN A 234 5.50 -2.60 -3.66
N ILE A 235 6.45 -2.00 -2.96
CA ILE A 235 7.67 -1.43 -3.54
C ILE A 235 8.87 -2.18 -2.95
N PHE A 236 9.63 -2.86 -3.82
CA PHE A 236 10.75 -3.70 -3.42
C PHE A 236 12.05 -3.18 -4.04
N TRP A 237 13.00 -2.83 -3.19
CA TRP A 237 14.33 -2.37 -3.56
C TRP A 237 15.35 -3.51 -3.35
N GLN A 238 15.57 -4.33 -4.38
CA GLN A 238 16.63 -5.33 -4.34
C GLN A 238 17.95 -4.67 -4.70
N VAL A 239 18.90 -4.67 -3.77
CA VAL A 239 20.19 -3.97 -3.88
C VAL A 239 21.33 -4.91 -3.62
N SER A 240 22.23 -5.07 -4.62
CA SER A 240 23.39 -5.96 -4.47
C SER A 240 24.56 -5.30 -3.73
N GLY A 241 24.66 -3.99 -3.81
CA GLY A 241 25.60 -3.16 -3.04
C GLY A 241 25.05 -2.70 -1.70
N GLN A 242 25.56 -1.57 -1.22
CA GLN A 242 25.12 -0.93 0.01
C GLN A 242 23.93 0.01 -0.24
N VAL A 243 23.05 0.12 0.74
CA VAL A 243 22.04 1.17 0.79
C VAL A 243 22.50 2.26 1.75
N THR A 244 22.51 3.51 1.28
CA THR A 244 22.83 4.68 2.11
C THR A 244 21.69 5.69 2.04
N LEU A 245 21.04 5.89 3.17
CA LEU A 245 20.05 6.95 3.36
C LEU A 245 20.74 8.10 4.07
N GLU A 246 21.06 9.16 3.30
CA GLU A 246 21.77 10.31 3.83
C GLU A 246 20.88 11.15 4.76
N THR A 247 21.48 12.12 5.44
CA THR A 247 20.84 12.96 6.46
C THR A 247 19.47 13.47 6.02
N THR A 248 18.45 13.23 6.83
CA THR A 248 17.05 13.68 6.63
C THR A 248 16.40 13.19 5.32
N SER A 249 16.95 12.18 4.66
CA SER A 249 16.30 11.56 3.51
C SER A 249 15.09 10.74 3.94
N VAL A 250 14.11 10.59 3.01
CA VAL A 250 12.88 9.82 3.27
C VAL A 250 12.74 8.70 2.24
N MET A 251 12.90 7.49 2.72
CA MET A 251 12.77 6.27 1.93
C MET A 251 11.41 5.59 2.17
N LYS A 252 10.85 5.02 1.12
CA LYS A 252 9.60 4.25 1.19
C LYS A 252 9.73 2.94 0.43
N GLY A 253 9.24 1.87 1.04
CA GLY A 253 9.29 0.52 0.46
C GLY A 253 10.14 -0.46 1.27
N ILE A 254 10.20 -1.68 0.78
CA ILE A 254 10.92 -2.80 1.40
C ILE A 254 12.30 -2.88 0.77
N ILE A 255 13.33 -2.77 1.58
CA ILE A 255 14.73 -2.87 1.15
C ILE A 255 15.21 -4.30 1.37
N LEU A 256 15.59 -4.98 0.28
CA LEU A 256 16.24 -6.28 0.27
C LEU A 256 17.71 -6.06 -0.11
N CYS A 257 18.58 -5.93 0.87
CA CYS A 257 19.98 -5.56 0.66
C CYS A 257 20.94 -6.74 0.88
N LYS A 258 21.83 -6.96 -0.07
CA LYS A 258 22.87 -8.02 0.02
C LYS A 258 23.95 -7.70 1.04
N THR A 259 24.23 -6.42 1.24
CA THR A 259 25.24 -5.93 2.15
C THR A 259 24.60 -5.12 3.29
N ALA A 260 25.13 -3.97 3.64
CA ALA A 260 24.67 -3.17 4.75
C ALA A 260 23.65 -2.09 4.31
N ILE A 261 22.79 -1.71 5.26
CA ILE A 261 21.95 -0.53 5.16
C ILE A 261 22.44 0.49 6.18
N VAL A 262 22.80 1.67 5.71
CA VAL A 262 23.27 2.80 6.53
C VAL A 262 22.23 3.91 6.49
N MET A 263 21.73 4.30 7.63
CA MET A 263 20.80 5.40 7.78
C MET A 263 21.47 6.52 8.58
N ASN A 264 21.85 7.59 7.89
CA ASN A 264 22.47 8.74 8.50
C ASN A 264 21.45 9.60 9.27
N ASN A 265 21.94 10.60 9.98
CA ASN A 265 21.18 11.36 10.96
C ASN A 265 19.82 11.86 10.44
N GLY A 266 18.76 11.46 11.12
CA GLY A 266 17.39 11.88 10.84
C GLY A 266 16.78 11.28 9.57
N ALA A 267 17.42 10.31 8.90
CA ALA A 267 16.81 9.61 7.78
C ALA A 267 15.59 8.80 8.26
N THR A 268 14.57 8.70 7.41
CA THR A 268 13.31 7.99 7.71
C THR A 268 13.06 6.88 6.70
N LEU A 269 12.61 5.72 7.19
CA LEU A 269 12.17 4.60 6.36
C LEU A 269 10.72 4.22 6.71
N GLU A 270 9.82 4.41 5.74
CA GLU A 270 8.48 3.83 5.76
C GLU A 270 8.51 2.51 4.97
N GLY A 271 8.71 1.40 5.67
CA GLY A 271 8.91 0.08 5.06
C GLY A 271 9.74 -0.84 5.95
N SER A 272 10.53 -1.72 5.35
CA SER A 272 11.39 -2.66 6.06
C SER A 272 12.84 -2.61 5.57
N ALA A 273 13.77 -2.75 6.50
CA ALA A 273 15.21 -2.84 6.25
C ALA A 273 15.69 -4.29 6.45
N LEU A 274 15.77 -5.06 5.37
CA LEU A 274 16.18 -6.46 5.38
C LEU A 274 17.59 -6.59 4.79
N ALA A 275 18.60 -6.71 5.66
CA ALA A 275 20.01 -6.67 5.29
C ALA A 275 20.70 -7.99 5.54
N GLN A 276 21.42 -8.50 4.52
CA GLN A 276 22.22 -9.73 4.70
C GLN A 276 23.56 -9.48 5.44
N THR A 277 23.85 -8.25 5.83
CA THR A 277 24.90 -7.94 6.79
C THR A 277 24.33 -7.12 7.95
N ALA A 278 24.60 -5.84 8.07
CA ALA A 278 24.23 -5.01 9.20
C ALA A 278 23.32 -3.84 8.82
N VAL A 279 22.61 -3.31 9.82
CA VAL A 279 21.91 -2.03 9.72
C VAL A 279 22.48 -1.06 10.76
N THR A 280 22.87 0.14 10.32
CA THR A 280 23.34 1.21 11.21
C THR A 280 22.41 2.42 11.12
N MET A 281 22.12 3.02 12.26
CA MET A 281 21.13 4.08 12.41
C MET A 281 21.66 5.21 13.29
N ASP A 282 21.28 6.45 12.94
CA ASP A 282 21.56 7.64 13.75
C ASP A 282 20.33 8.57 13.77
N ALA A 283 19.63 8.59 14.91
CA ALA A 283 18.43 9.39 15.13
C ALA A 283 17.33 9.18 14.05
N ASN A 284 17.04 7.92 13.70
CA ASN A 284 16.15 7.57 12.59
C ASN A 284 14.73 7.19 13.05
N TYR A 285 13.81 7.26 12.09
CA TYR A 285 12.46 6.74 12.23
C TYR A 285 12.25 5.59 11.23
N VAL A 286 11.90 4.39 11.75
CA VAL A 286 11.63 3.20 10.92
C VAL A 286 10.28 2.62 11.33
N TYR A 287 9.37 2.47 10.35
CA TYR A 287 8.02 1.97 10.60
C TYR A 287 7.41 1.32 9.35
N THR A 288 6.52 0.34 9.56
CA THR A 288 5.76 -0.27 8.47
C THR A 288 4.50 0.54 8.14
N PRO A 289 3.99 0.46 6.90
CA PRO A 289 2.73 1.11 6.51
C PRO A 289 1.58 0.70 7.43
N GLY A 290 0.75 1.67 7.82
CA GLY A 290 -0.38 1.44 8.72
C GLY A 290 -0.04 1.51 10.21
N THR A 291 1.21 1.66 10.58
CA THR A 291 1.60 1.99 11.95
C THR A 291 1.13 3.41 12.27
N VAL A 292 0.22 3.53 13.25
CA VAL A 292 -0.23 4.84 13.69
C VAL A 292 0.90 5.47 14.51
N ILE A 293 1.68 6.34 13.87
CA ILE A 293 2.60 7.21 14.60
C ILE A 293 1.71 8.13 15.44
N PRO A 294 1.85 8.18 16.77
CA PRO A 294 1.07 9.09 17.61
C PRO A 294 1.48 10.54 17.32
N GLU A 295 1.02 11.10 16.22
CA GLU A 295 1.04 12.54 16.04
C GLU A 295 -0.01 13.17 16.97
N PHE A 296 0.34 14.25 17.62
CA PHE A 296 -0.54 14.99 18.52
C PHE A 296 -1.89 15.43 17.91
N SER A 297 -2.04 15.32 16.58
CA SER A 297 -3.27 15.61 15.83
C SER A 297 -4.43 14.65 16.15
N GLN A 298 -4.16 13.41 16.54
CA GLN A 298 -5.20 12.40 16.86
C GLN A 298 -5.90 12.68 18.20
N VAL A 299 -5.28 13.44 19.10
CA VAL A 299 -5.86 13.79 20.40
C VAL A 299 -6.84 14.97 20.28
N LEU A 300 -6.68 15.82 19.28
CA LEU A 300 -7.52 17.02 19.09
C LEU A 300 -8.91 16.71 18.50
N ILE A 301 -9.05 15.66 17.67
CA ILE A 301 -10.32 15.33 17.01
C ILE A 301 -11.41 14.92 18.01
N PRO A 302 -11.19 14.01 18.98
CA PRO A 302 -12.18 13.69 19.98
C PRO A 302 -12.45 14.87 20.95
N LEU A 303 -11.45 15.71 21.24
CA LEU A 303 -11.61 16.86 22.12
C LEU A 303 -12.51 17.94 21.47
N VAL A 304 -12.31 18.24 20.18
CA VAL A 304 -13.15 19.17 19.41
C VAL A 304 -14.57 18.62 19.28
N GLY A 305 -14.74 17.32 19.01
CA GLY A 305 -16.05 16.66 18.98
C GLY A 305 -16.78 16.76 20.31
N MET A 306 -16.08 16.56 21.43
CA MET A 306 -16.68 16.66 22.77
C MET A 306 -17.10 18.08 23.12
N VAL A 307 -16.33 19.10 22.73
CA VAL A 307 -16.69 20.52 22.92
C VAL A 307 -17.92 20.88 22.09
N PHE A 308 -18.06 20.40 20.85
CA PHE A 308 -19.25 20.61 20.02
C PHE A 308 -20.50 19.96 20.62
N VAL A 309 -20.39 18.74 21.13
CA VAL A 309 -21.52 18.04 21.78
C VAL A 309 -21.96 18.79 23.03
N VAL A 310 -21.04 19.23 23.89
CA VAL A 310 -21.35 20.02 25.09
C VAL A 310 -21.98 21.36 24.72
N ALA A 311 -21.50 22.02 23.68
CA ALA A 311 -22.10 23.29 23.21
C ALA A 311 -23.54 23.12 22.69
N ILE A 312 -23.82 22.05 21.94
CA ILE A 312 -25.15 21.72 21.42
C ILE A 312 -26.10 21.40 22.58
N VAL A 313 -25.67 20.54 23.53
CA VAL A 313 -26.50 20.16 24.70
C VAL A 313 -26.80 21.37 25.57
N SER A 314 -25.83 22.26 25.78
CA SER A 314 -26.04 23.50 26.57
C SER A 314 -27.05 24.45 25.89
N LYS A 315 -26.98 24.58 24.55
CA LYS A 315 -27.91 25.43 23.77
C LYS A 315 -29.31 24.88 23.78
N VAL A 316 -29.50 23.56 23.65
CA VAL A 316 -30.83 22.92 23.72
C VAL A 316 -31.46 23.04 25.12
N ARG A 317 -30.62 22.94 26.16
CA ARG A 317 -31.09 23.08 27.54
C ARG A 317 -31.53 24.51 27.91
N ASN A 318 -30.88 25.53 27.30
CA ASN A 318 -31.24 26.93 27.50
C ASN A 318 -32.49 27.37 26.71
N GLN A 319 -32.90 26.62 25.68
CA GLN A 319 -34.15 26.90 24.95
C GLN A 319 -35.42 26.30 25.60
N LYS A 320 -35.26 25.46 26.62
CA LYS A 320 -36.37 24.84 27.37
C LYS A 320 -36.65 25.51 28.72
N LYS A 321 -36.01 26.64 29.01
CA LYS A 321 -36.34 27.55 30.10
C LYS A 321 -36.95 28.83 29.51
#